data_c06b4416369a516f19b4b347e3f07d8a
#
_entry.id   c06b4416369a516f19b4b347e3f07d8a
#
_cell.length_a   1.000
_cell.length_b   1.000
_cell.length_c   1.000
_cell.angle_alpha   90.00
_cell.angle_beta   90.00
_cell.angle_gamma   90.00
#
_symmetry.space_group_name_H-M   'P 1'
#
loop_
_entity.id
_entity.type
_entity.pdbx_description
1 polymer ?
#
loop_
_entity_poly.entity_id
_entity_poly.type
_entity_poly.pdbx_seq_one_letter_code
_entity_poly.pdbx_strand_id
1 'polypeptide(L)'
;MALNDLAAKEIFQNIDPDLDTLVGFSGGPDSTALLFGLHQLKINNRLNGKLAALHINHGINSQANAWESHCKQVAESLGITFFSEHVTIKSKSKSIEIEARNLRMEVFKAYSRDYKQICLAHHLDDQVETVLFRLFRGTGLRGITGIKLSRIIGEGFLIRPLLHTPKDALIDYLKSHNIDYLIDESNLDQSIDRNFIRKSVMPLIQSRWSAAANKIFDFSKLAHEEIEILDTLFENVYGHLFRSESLIKSELVNLDSPLRRKLIRHWLEFHKLPIPNLKILIEIEKTFLDSSSPNAEVQWSRSDDEQGVILRINKNEIYFEVI
;
A
#
# COMPACT_ATOMS: atom_id res chain seq x y z
N MET A 1 -13.18 -4.30 -30.81
CA MET A 1 -11.76 -4.66 -30.55
C MET A 1 -11.74 -5.64 -29.42
N ALA A 2 -11.19 -6.82 -29.61
CA ALA A 2 -11.17 -7.85 -28.59
C ALA A 2 -10.31 -7.43 -27.40
N LEU A 3 -10.72 -7.78 -26.18
CA LEU A 3 -9.90 -7.73 -24.95
C LEU A 3 -8.70 -8.70 -25.04
N ASN A 4 -7.96 -8.65 -26.15
CA ASN A 4 -6.74 -9.44 -26.33
C ASN A 4 -5.55 -8.77 -25.65
N ASP A 5 -5.78 -7.59 -25.08
CA ASP A 5 -4.77 -6.84 -24.37
C ASP A 5 -4.78 -7.25 -22.89
N LEU A 6 -3.66 -7.76 -22.41
CA LEU A 6 -3.49 -8.25 -21.05
C LEU A 6 -3.90 -7.19 -20.00
N ALA A 7 -3.49 -5.92 -20.24
CA ALA A 7 -3.79 -4.84 -19.31
C ALA A 7 -5.31 -4.55 -19.20
N ALA A 8 -6.02 -4.51 -20.31
CA ALA A 8 -7.47 -4.27 -20.32
C ALA A 8 -8.24 -5.44 -19.65
N LYS A 9 -7.77 -6.68 -19.83
CA LYS A 9 -8.34 -7.86 -19.20
C LYS A 9 -8.13 -7.81 -17.67
N GLU A 10 -6.93 -7.52 -17.22
CA GLU A 10 -6.60 -7.40 -15.79
C GLU A 10 -7.39 -6.27 -15.12
N ILE A 11 -7.53 -5.12 -15.78
CA ILE A 11 -8.34 -4.01 -15.26
C ILE A 11 -9.78 -4.50 -15.04
N PHE A 12 -10.39 -5.12 -16.06
CA PHE A 12 -11.79 -5.55 -16.00
C PHE A 12 -12.05 -6.60 -14.91
N GLN A 13 -11.11 -7.51 -14.68
CA GLN A 13 -11.24 -8.55 -13.65
C GLN A 13 -11.17 -8.01 -12.21
N ASN A 14 -10.53 -6.84 -12.04
CA ASN A 14 -10.21 -6.30 -10.72
C ASN A 14 -11.03 -5.06 -10.34
N ILE A 15 -12.01 -4.66 -11.15
CA ILE A 15 -12.92 -3.54 -10.87
C ILE A 15 -14.37 -4.02 -10.81
N ASP A 16 -15.21 -3.24 -10.14
CA ASP A 16 -16.67 -3.35 -10.25
C ASP A 16 -17.14 -2.40 -11.37
N PRO A 17 -17.71 -2.92 -12.47
CA PRO A 17 -18.09 -2.09 -13.60
C PRO A 17 -19.26 -1.14 -13.33
N ASP A 18 -20.04 -1.37 -12.28
CA ASP A 18 -21.22 -0.58 -11.94
C ASP A 18 -20.90 0.61 -11.00
N LEU A 19 -19.71 0.62 -10.39
CA LEU A 19 -19.29 1.69 -9.50
C LEU A 19 -18.65 2.87 -10.23
N ASP A 20 -18.97 4.07 -9.76
CA ASP A 20 -18.28 5.31 -10.18
C ASP A 20 -16.79 5.20 -9.82
N THR A 21 -15.93 5.38 -10.83
CA THR A 21 -14.49 5.12 -10.78
C THR A 21 -13.69 6.42 -10.92
N LEU A 22 -12.77 6.64 -9.99
CA LEU A 22 -11.79 7.73 -10.01
C LEU A 22 -10.38 7.15 -10.23
N VAL A 23 -9.65 7.67 -11.20
CA VAL A 23 -8.26 7.26 -11.47
C VAL A 23 -7.30 8.27 -10.86
N GLY A 24 -6.37 7.84 -10.01
CA GLY A 24 -5.23 8.65 -9.62
C GLY A 24 -4.29 8.80 -10.83
N PHE A 25 -4.32 9.97 -11.46
CA PHE A 25 -3.67 10.23 -12.74
C PHE A 25 -2.48 11.18 -12.61
N SER A 26 -1.26 10.66 -12.76
CA SER A 26 -0.02 11.45 -12.69
C SER A 26 0.52 11.87 -14.05
N GLY A 27 -0.05 11.35 -15.16
CA GLY A 27 0.48 11.53 -16.51
C GLY A 27 1.66 10.62 -16.88
N GLY A 28 2.22 9.90 -15.92
CA GLY A 28 3.25 8.90 -16.18
C GLY A 28 2.70 7.64 -16.88
N PRO A 29 3.58 6.76 -17.43
CA PRO A 29 3.16 5.65 -18.29
C PRO A 29 2.12 4.74 -17.62
N ASP A 30 2.33 4.39 -16.37
CA ASP A 30 1.50 3.41 -15.66
C ASP A 30 0.07 3.96 -15.46
N SER A 31 -0.06 5.22 -15.00
CA SER A 31 -1.36 5.87 -14.80
C SER A 31 -2.06 6.20 -16.12
N THR A 32 -1.29 6.46 -17.17
CA THR A 32 -1.81 6.67 -18.52
C THR A 32 -2.38 5.37 -19.09
N ALA A 33 -1.67 4.25 -18.96
CA ALA A 33 -2.17 2.94 -19.37
C ALA A 33 -3.46 2.56 -18.61
N LEU A 34 -3.54 2.82 -17.30
CA LEU A 34 -4.74 2.58 -16.52
C LEU A 34 -5.92 3.43 -16.99
N LEU A 35 -5.73 4.73 -17.19
CA LEU A 35 -6.79 5.65 -17.62
C LEU A 35 -7.34 5.27 -18.98
N PHE A 36 -6.45 5.02 -19.97
CA PHE A 36 -6.84 4.58 -21.31
C PHE A 36 -7.51 3.21 -21.29
N GLY A 37 -7.02 2.25 -20.50
CA GLY A 37 -7.65 0.94 -20.35
C GLY A 37 -9.09 1.03 -19.80
N LEU A 38 -9.32 1.85 -18.77
CA LEU A 38 -10.66 2.11 -18.23
C LEU A 38 -11.55 2.86 -19.22
N HIS A 39 -11.00 3.83 -19.95
CA HIS A 39 -11.73 4.52 -21.03
C HIS A 39 -12.14 3.54 -22.14
N GLN A 40 -11.29 2.60 -22.54
CA GLN A 40 -11.63 1.56 -23.51
C GLN A 40 -12.78 0.67 -22.99
N LEU A 41 -12.80 0.34 -21.71
CA LEU A 41 -13.93 -0.38 -21.10
C LEU A 41 -15.21 0.45 -21.16
N LYS A 42 -15.12 1.77 -20.91
CA LYS A 42 -16.27 2.68 -20.95
C LYS A 42 -16.89 2.78 -22.35
N ILE A 43 -16.09 3.03 -23.39
CA ILE A 43 -16.59 3.12 -24.77
C ILE A 43 -17.12 1.80 -25.33
N ASN A 44 -16.67 0.68 -24.77
CA ASN A 44 -17.16 -0.66 -25.12
C ASN A 44 -18.36 -1.12 -24.25
N ASN A 45 -18.97 -0.22 -23.48
CA ASN A 45 -20.10 -0.49 -22.59
C ASN A 45 -19.84 -1.62 -21.55
N ARG A 46 -18.58 -1.69 -21.08
CA ARG A 46 -18.16 -2.64 -20.03
C ARG A 46 -17.89 -1.96 -18.68
N LEU A 47 -17.93 -0.66 -18.62
CA LEU A 47 -17.89 0.16 -17.42
C LEU A 47 -19.14 1.06 -17.43
N ASN A 48 -20.10 0.77 -16.57
CA ASN A 48 -21.38 1.49 -16.47
C ASN A 48 -21.25 2.76 -15.64
N GLY A 49 -20.50 2.68 -14.54
CA GLY A 49 -20.24 3.80 -13.63
C GLY A 49 -19.56 4.97 -14.34
N LYS A 50 -19.58 6.16 -13.73
CA LYS A 50 -18.85 7.34 -14.22
C LYS A 50 -17.34 7.07 -14.14
N LEU A 51 -16.58 7.65 -15.07
CA LEU A 51 -15.13 7.63 -15.07
C LEU A 51 -14.60 9.05 -14.92
N ALA A 52 -13.69 9.26 -13.96
CA ALA A 52 -13.02 10.53 -13.74
C ALA A 52 -11.52 10.32 -13.49
N ALA A 53 -10.73 11.35 -13.75
CA ALA A 53 -9.29 11.40 -13.47
C ALA A 53 -9.00 12.47 -12.40
N LEU A 54 -8.14 12.15 -11.44
CA LEU A 54 -7.70 13.06 -10.39
C LEU A 54 -6.18 13.19 -10.44
N HIS A 55 -5.69 14.38 -10.69
CA HIS A 55 -4.29 14.76 -10.55
C HIS A 55 -4.05 15.40 -9.19
N ILE A 56 -2.95 15.03 -8.52
CA ILE A 56 -2.55 15.65 -7.25
C ILE A 56 -1.22 16.35 -7.46
N ASN A 57 -1.25 17.67 -7.45
CA ASN A 57 -0.08 18.51 -7.62
C ASN A 57 0.56 18.79 -6.25
N HIS A 58 1.76 18.27 -6.04
CA HIS A 58 2.50 18.42 -4.79
C HIS A 58 3.37 19.68 -4.74
N GLY A 59 3.48 20.44 -5.82
CA GLY A 59 4.30 21.65 -5.91
C GLY A 59 5.81 21.47 -5.72
N ILE A 60 6.32 20.22 -5.72
CA ILE A 60 7.73 19.92 -5.45
C ILE A 60 8.61 20.19 -6.68
N ASN A 61 8.09 19.86 -7.85
CA ASN A 61 8.81 19.96 -9.12
C ASN A 61 8.45 21.27 -9.83
N SER A 62 9.44 21.95 -10.40
CA SER A 62 9.21 23.15 -11.23
C SER A 62 8.29 22.90 -12.43
N GLN A 63 8.18 21.65 -12.90
CA GLN A 63 7.32 21.25 -14.00
C GLN A 63 5.91 20.82 -13.55
N ALA A 64 5.59 20.85 -12.24
CA ALA A 64 4.34 20.33 -11.70
C ALA A 64 3.09 20.90 -12.38
N ASN A 65 3.07 22.22 -12.66
CA ASN A 65 1.96 22.87 -13.37
C ASN A 65 1.86 22.47 -14.86
N ALA A 66 2.99 22.22 -15.52
CA ALA A 66 3.01 21.72 -16.89
C ALA A 66 2.47 20.28 -16.97
N TRP A 67 2.80 19.46 -15.98
CA TRP A 67 2.27 18.10 -15.87
C TRP A 67 0.78 18.08 -15.59
N GLU A 68 0.30 18.95 -14.72
CA GLU A 68 -1.14 19.11 -14.46
C GLU A 68 -1.88 19.52 -15.73
N SER A 69 -1.34 20.50 -16.50
CA SER A 69 -1.92 20.94 -17.77
C SER A 69 -1.96 19.80 -18.79
N HIS A 70 -0.90 19.00 -18.90
CA HIS A 70 -0.88 17.81 -19.74
C HIS A 70 -1.94 16.78 -19.33
N CYS A 71 -2.04 16.46 -18.02
CA CYS A 71 -3.04 15.55 -17.50
C CYS A 71 -4.46 16.01 -17.82
N LYS A 72 -4.72 17.31 -17.68
CA LYS A 72 -6.01 17.92 -18.05
C LYS A 72 -6.32 17.74 -19.52
N GLN A 73 -5.38 18.08 -20.41
CA GLN A 73 -5.55 17.94 -21.86
C GLN A 73 -5.83 16.49 -22.27
N VAL A 74 -5.11 15.53 -21.69
CA VAL A 74 -5.34 14.10 -21.95
C VAL A 74 -6.75 13.70 -21.50
N ALA A 75 -7.19 14.04 -20.30
CA ALA A 75 -8.51 13.70 -19.81
C ALA A 75 -9.62 14.34 -20.67
N GLU A 76 -9.48 15.61 -21.02
CA GLU A 76 -10.43 16.34 -21.88
C GLU A 76 -10.51 15.72 -23.29
N SER A 77 -9.39 15.30 -23.88
CA SER A 77 -9.37 14.63 -25.18
C SER A 77 -10.12 13.30 -25.19
N LEU A 78 -10.20 12.63 -24.03
CA LEU A 78 -10.95 11.39 -23.82
C LEU A 78 -12.40 11.62 -23.38
N GLY A 79 -12.82 12.88 -23.18
CA GLY A 79 -14.15 13.21 -22.64
C GLY A 79 -14.33 12.76 -21.19
N ILE A 80 -13.23 12.63 -20.43
CA ILE A 80 -13.22 12.19 -19.02
C ILE A 80 -13.22 13.42 -18.11
N THR A 81 -14.06 13.42 -17.06
CA THR A 81 -14.06 14.46 -16.04
C THR A 81 -12.69 14.52 -15.36
N PHE A 82 -12.10 15.72 -15.29
CA PHE A 82 -10.78 15.93 -14.67
C PHE A 82 -10.90 16.76 -13.40
N PHE A 83 -10.23 16.29 -12.36
CA PHE A 83 -10.05 17.01 -11.10
C PHE A 83 -8.56 17.24 -10.85
N SER A 84 -8.23 18.36 -10.24
CA SER A 84 -6.88 18.66 -9.77
C SER A 84 -6.92 19.19 -8.35
N GLU A 85 -6.06 18.62 -7.50
CA GLU A 85 -5.90 19.02 -6.11
C GLU A 85 -4.45 19.46 -5.85
N HIS A 86 -4.31 20.61 -5.23
CA HIS A 86 -3.00 21.16 -4.85
C HIS A 86 -2.75 20.88 -3.38
N VAL A 87 -1.69 20.17 -3.07
CA VAL A 87 -1.28 19.85 -1.69
C VAL A 87 0.06 20.51 -1.37
N THR A 88 0.18 21.06 -0.17
CA THR A 88 1.39 21.74 0.28
C THR A 88 2.15 20.84 1.25
N ILE A 89 3.37 20.46 0.90
CA ILE A 89 4.29 19.72 1.75
C ILE A 89 5.03 20.71 2.63
N LYS A 90 4.96 20.50 3.94
CA LYS A 90 5.59 21.37 4.94
C LYS A 90 6.99 20.87 5.35
N SER A 91 7.25 19.58 5.25
CA SER A 91 8.54 18.96 5.59
C SER A 91 9.66 19.36 4.63
N LYS A 92 10.85 19.58 5.19
CA LYS A 92 12.08 19.90 4.43
C LYS A 92 13.11 18.76 4.43
N SER A 93 12.74 17.56 4.88
CA SER A 93 13.68 16.47 5.15
C SER A 93 13.22 15.14 4.51
N LYS A 94 13.85 14.03 4.89
CA LYS A 94 13.54 12.65 4.45
C LYS A 94 12.08 12.21 4.61
N SER A 95 11.25 12.98 5.31
CA SER A 95 9.80 12.74 5.48
C SER A 95 8.93 13.29 4.34
N ILE A 96 9.50 13.99 3.33
CA ILE A 96 8.74 14.54 2.19
C ILE A 96 7.89 13.48 1.48
N GLU A 97 8.47 12.31 1.21
CA GLU A 97 7.77 11.23 0.51
C GLU A 97 6.60 10.66 1.35
N ILE A 98 6.81 10.53 2.67
CA ILE A 98 5.79 10.05 3.60
C ILE A 98 4.66 11.07 3.69
N GLU A 99 4.98 12.35 3.86
CA GLU A 99 3.99 13.43 3.91
C GLU A 99 3.20 13.54 2.60
N ALA A 100 3.89 13.51 1.45
CA ALA A 100 3.25 13.48 0.13
C ALA A 100 2.29 12.30 -0.02
N ARG A 101 2.68 11.12 0.48
CA ARG A 101 1.84 9.94 0.48
C ARG A 101 0.62 10.11 1.37
N ASN A 102 0.78 10.64 2.58
CA ASN A 102 -0.32 10.85 3.53
C ASN A 102 -1.33 11.86 2.97
N LEU A 103 -0.85 12.99 2.45
CA LEU A 103 -1.70 13.99 1.79
C LEU A 103 -2.49 13.40 0.61
N ARG A 104 -1.85 12.59 -0.23
CA ARG A 104 -2.57 11.87 -1.30
C ARG A 104 -3.67 10.97 -0.76
N MET A 105 -3.42 10.27 0.35
CA MET A 105 -4.42 9.39 0.95
C MET A 105 -5.61 10.18 1.50
N GLU A 106 -5.39 11.35 2.09
CA GLU A 106 -6.49 12.22 2.56
C GLU A 106 -7.32 12.75 1.39
N VAL A 107 -6.67 13.15 0.29
CA VAL A 107 -7.39 13.56 -0.92
C VAL A 107 -8.24 12.40 -1.46
N PHE A 108 -7.68 11.21 -1.63
CA PHE A 108 -8.44 10.04 -2.09
C PHE A 108 -9.59 9.69 -1.14
N LYS A 109 -9.38 9.81 0.17
CA LYS A 109 -10.42 9.58 1.18
C LYS A 109 -11.58 10.57 1.03
N ALA A 110 -11.31 11.84 0.74
CA ALA A 110 -12.36 12.84 0.50
C ALA A 110 -13.20 12.48 -0.74
N TYR A 111 -12.54 12.11 -1.85
CA TYR A 111 -13.22 11.73 -3.09
C TYR A 111 -13.96 10.38 -3.01
N SER A 112 -13.70 9.53 -2.02
CA SER A 112 -14.37 8.24 -1.84
C SER A 112 -15.86 8.35 -1.50
N ARG A 113 -16.35 9.53 -1.17
CA ARG A 113 -17.78 9.81 -0.97
C ARG A 113 -18.55 9.74 -2.29
N ASP A 114 -17.97 10.33 -3.34
CA ASP A 114 -18.59 10.44 -4.66
C ASP A 114 -18.17 9.29 -5.58
N TYR A 115 -16.94 8.81 -5.45
CA TYR A 115 -16.36 7.73 -6.24
C TYR A 115 -16.04 6.54 -5.34
N LYS A 116 -16.90 5.53 -5.35
CA LYS A 116 -16.73 4.34 -4.47
C LYS A 116 -15.53 3.48 -4.86
N GLN A 117 -14.96 3.68 -6.04
CA GLN A 117 -13.83 2.94 -6.57
C GLN A 117 -12.72 3.91 -7.02
N ILE A 118 -11.59 3.91 -6.30
CA ILE A 118 -10.41 4.72 -6.62
C ILE A 118 -9.32 3.80 -7.14
N CYS A 119 -8.93 3.96 -8.40
CA CYS A 119 -7.95 3.11 -9.08
C CYS A 119 -6.58 3.76 -9.12
N LEU A 120 -5.54 3.02 -8.69
CA LEU A 120 -4.14 3.39 -8.78
C LEU A 120 -3.37 2.41 -9.66
N ALA A 121 -2.43 2.91 -10.44
CA ALA A 121 -1.71 2.16 -11.46
C ALA A 121 -0.46 1.41 -10.93
N HIS A 122 -0.49 0.92 -9.68
CA HIS A 122 0.59 0.05 -9.22
C HIS A 122 0.56 -1.26 -10.02
N HIS A 123 1.74 -1.74 -10.39
CA HIS A 123 1.92 -2.89 -11.27
C HIS A 123 2.83 -3.96 -10.63
N LEU A 124 3.09 -5.07 -11.35
CA LEU A 124 3.87 -6.21 -10.86
C LEU A 124 5.25 -5.81 -10.31
N ASP A 125 5.96 -4.93 -11.02
CA ASP A 125 7.30 -4.51 -10.62
C ASP A 125 7.25 -3.70 -9.31
N ASP A 126 6.25 -2.84 -9.09
CA ASP A 126 6.04 -2.14 -7.81
C ASP A 126 5.81 -3.11 -6.66
N GLN A 127 5.09 -4.22 -6.91
CA GLN A 127 4.89 -5.27 -5.94
C GLN A 127 6.21 -5.93 -5.55
N VAL A 128 6.98 -6.33 -6.54
CA VAL A 128 8.29 -6.98 -6.34
C VAL A 128 9.25 -6.05 -5.59
N GLU A 129 9.35 -4.79 -6.01
CA GLU A 129 10.14 -3.77 -5.33
C GLU A 129 9.73 -3.61 -3.87
N THR A 130 8.43 -3.58 -3.60
CA THR A 130 7.90 -3.44 -2.25
C THR A 130 8.22 -4.63 -1.38
N VAL A 131 8.10 -5.85 -1.92
CA VAL A 131 8.45 -7.10 -1.21
C VAL A 131 9.92 -7.11 -0.86
N LEU A 132 10.81 -6.86 -1.83
CA LEU A 132 12.26 -6.85 -1.62
C LEU A 132 12.70 -5.74 -0.66
N PHE A 133 12.19 -4.52 -0.84
CA PHE A 133 12.47 -3.40 0.03
C PHE A 133 12.12 -3.70 1.49
N ARG A 134 10.94 -4.28 1.72
CA ARG A 134 10.52 -4.66 3.07
C ARG A 134 11.34 -5.81 3.63
N LEU A 135 11.67 -6.81 2.81
CA LEU A 135 12.53 -7.94 3.20
C LEU A 135 13.91 -7.45 3.67
N PHE A 136 14.57 -6.57 2.92
CA PHE A 136 15.87 -6.01 3.26
C PHE A 136 15.85 -5.12 4.52
N ARG A 137 14.70 -4.57 4.87
CA ARG A 137 14.48 -3.81 6.11
C ARG A 137 14.04 -4.67 7.30
N GLY A 138 14.00 -5.99 7.16
CA GLY A 138 13.68 -6.89 8.25
C GLY A 138 12.19 -6.92 8.62
N THR A 139 11.33 -7.10 7.65
CA THR A 139 9.88 -7.20 7.89
C THR A 139 9.46 -8.58 8.40
N GLY A 140 8.31 -8.64 9.09
CA GLY A 140 7.62 -9.90 9.37
C GLY A 140 6.80 -10.39 8.16
N LEU A 141 6.17 -11.57 8.29
CA LEU A 141 5.39 -12.21 7.22
C LEU A 141 4.35 -11.27 6.57
N ARG A 142 3.64 -10.45 7.35
CA ARG A 142 2.68 -9.48 6.80
C ARG A 142 3.32 -8.44 5.87
N GLY A 143 4.58 -8.08 6.07
CA GLY A 143 5.25 -7.15 5.18
C GLY A 143 5.61 -7.76 3.82
N ILE A 144 5.84 -9.08 3.78
CA ILE A 144 6.18 -9.81 2.54
C ILE A 144 4.97 -9.93 1.60
N THR A 145 3.73 -9.78 2.10
CA THR A 145 2.54 -9.75 1.23
C THR A 145 2.52 -8.54 0.28
N GLY A 146 3.40 -7.56 0.49
CA GLY A 146 3.58 -6.42 -0.40
C GLY A 146 2.39 -5.46 -0.40
N ILE A 147 1.98 -5.06 -1.61
CA ILE A 147 0.88 -4.13 -1.85
C ILE A 147 -0.42 -4.94 -1.96
N LYS A 148 -1.48 -4.52 -1.25
CA LYS A 148 -2.80 -5.15 -1.37
C LYS A 148 -3.49 -4.74 -2.67
N LEU A 149 -4.14 -5.66 -3.34
CA LEU A 149 -4.95 -5.40 -4.54
C LEU A 149 -6.05 -4.37 -4.25
N SER A 150 -6.75 -4.55 -3.14
CA SER A 150 -7.82 -3.64 -2.69
C SER A 150 -7.70 -3.36 -1.20
N ARG A 151 -8.17 -2.18 -0.79
CA ARG A 151 -8.36 -1.82 0.62
C ARG A 151 -9.47 -0.77 0.76
N ILE A 152 -10.10 -0.72 1.91
CA ILE A 152 -11.04 0.33 2.26
C ILE A 152 -10.31 1.68 2.36
N ILE A 153 -10.93 2.73 1.84
CA ILE A 153 -10.51 4.13 1.99
C ILE A 153 -11.75 5.02 2.15
N GLY A 154 -11.88 5.68 3.29
CA GLY A 154 -13.09 6.45 3.59
C GLY A 154 -14.37 5.63 3.42
N GLU A 155 -15.22 6.02 2.49
CA GLU A 155 -16.49 5.38 2.17
C GLU A 155 -16.44 4.47 0.93
N GLY A 156 -15.26 4.21 0.39
CA GLY A 156 -15.06 3.42 -0.83
C GLY A 156 -13.85 2.50 -0.75
N PHE A 157 -13.36 2.10 -1.91
CA PHE A 157 -12.25 1.16 -2.08
C PHE A 157 -11.14 1.80 -2.91
N LEU A 158 -9.90 1.60 -2.48
CA LEU A 158 -8.71 1.91 -3.26
C LEU A 158 -8.21 0.62 -3.88
N ILE A 159 -8.23 0.54 -5.20
CA ILE A 159 -7.96 -0.66 -6.00
C ILE A 159 -6.71 -0.45 -6.86
N ARG A 160 -5.99 -1.52 -7.14
CA ARG A 160 -4.82 -1.56 -8.02
C ARG A 160 -5.01 -2.59 -9.12
N PRO A 161 -5.78 -2.24 -10.14
CA PRO A 161 -6.21 -3.23 -11.14
C PRO A 161 -5.07 -3.86 -11.92
N LEU A 162 -3.93 -3.18 -12.02
CA LEU A 162 -2.75 -3.60 -12.80
C LEU A 162 -1.69 -4.34 -11.97
N LEU A 163 -2.01 -4.71 -10.71
CA LEU A 163 -1.00 -5.24 -9.78
C LEU A 163 -0.34 -6.55 -10.27
N HIS A 164 -0.98 -7.27 -11.17
CA HIS A 164 -0.46 -8.51 -11.78
C HIS A 164 0.17 -8.28 -13.16
N THR A 165 0.10 -7.06 -13.68
CA THR A 165 0.58 -6.73 -15.03
C THR A 165 2.05 -6.28 -14.97
N PRO A 166 2.96 -6.87 -15.75
CA PRO A 166 4.33 -6.38 -15.88
C PRO A 166 4.38 -4.97 -16.47
N LYS A 167 5.34 -4.17 -16.04
CA LYS A 167 5.53 -2.80 -16.56
C LYS A 167 5.72 -2.76 -18.08
N ASP A 168 6.49 -3.69 -18.61
CA ASP A 168 6.74 -3.77 -20.07
C ASP A 168 5.44 -3.93 -20.86
N ALA A 169 4.48 -4.72 -20.35
CA ALA A 169 3.17 -4.88 -20.97
C ALA A 169 2.36 -3.56 -21.01
N LEU A 170 2.52 -2.69 -20.01
CA LEU A 170 1.90 -1.36 -19.99
C LEU A 170 2.54 -0.44 -21.02
N ILE A 171 3.86 -0.47 -21.13
CA ILE A 171 4.61 0.31 -22.14
C ILE A 171 4.26 -0.16 -23.56
N ASP A 172 4.18 -1.45 -23.79
CA ASP A 172 3.80 -2.02 -25.09
C ASP A 172 2.36 -1.67 -25.46
N TYR A 173 1.46 -1.66 -24.48
CA TYR A 173 0.09 -1.18 -24.66
C TYR A 173 0.06 0.27 -25.15
N LEU A 174 0.77 1.18 -24.46
CA LEU A 174 0.82 2.59 -24.85
C LEU A 174 1.42 2.79 -26.25
N LYS A 175 2.51 2.09 -26.54
CA LYS A 175 3.15 2.14 -27.88
C LYS A 175 2.24 1.64 -28.99
N SER A 176 1.57 0.50 -28.79
CA SER A 176 0.69 -0.10 -29.80
C SER A 176 -0.52 0.76 -30.12
N HIS A 177 -0.91 1.65 -29.21
CA HIS A 177 -2.03 2.59 -29.37
C HIS A 177 -1.59 4.02 -29.68
N ASN A 178 -0.26 4.27 -29.85
CA ASN A 178 0.32 5.60 -30.08
C ASN A 178 -0.11 6.62 -29.00
N ILE A 179 -0.06 6.20 -27.71
CA ILE A 179 -0.45 7.03 -26.58
C ILE A 179 0.81 7.64 -25.96
N ASP A 180 0.88 8.97 -25.92
CA ASP A 180 1.96 9.71 -25.28
C ASP A 180 1.80 9.76 -23.76
N TYR A 181 2.93 9.86 -23.04
CA TYR A 181 2.98 9.95 -21.59
C TYR A 181 4.19 10.76 -21.11
N LEU A 182 4.12 11.27 -19.90
CA LEU A 182 5.20 12.01 -19.27
C LEU A 182 6.28 11.07 -18.71
N ILE A 183 7.53 11.52 -18.77
CA ILE A 183 8.68 10.84 -18.16
C ILE A 183 9.19 11.72 -17.04
N ASP A 184 9.19 11.20 -15.81
CA ASP A 184 9.72 11.87 -14.63
C ASP A 184 11.20 11.47 -14.44
N GLU A 185 12.10 12.44 -14.61
CA GLU A 185 13.54 12.24 -14.47
C GLU A 185 13.96 11.91 -13.04
N SER A 186 13.16 12.26 -12.03
CA SER A 186 13.46 11.90 -10.63
C SER A 186 13.50 10.39 -10.39
N ASN A 187 12.84 9.60 -11.26
CA ASN A 187 12.93 8.14 -11.26
C ASN A 187 14.34 7.62 -11.61
N LEU A 188 15.26 8.51 -12.01
CA LEU A 188 16.64 8.13 -12.34
C LEU A 188 17.56 8.11 -11.10
N ASP A 189 17.18 8.73 -10.02
CA ASP A 189 17.98 8.82 -8.79
C ASP A 189 18.08 7.46 -8.06
N GLN A 190 19.27 6.86 -8.09
CA GLN A 190 19.56 5.59 -7.42
C GLN A 190 19.93 5.74 -5.93
N SER A 191 20.00 6.94 -5.39
CA SER A 191 20.12 7.13 -3.94
C SER A 191 18.85 6.72 -3.19
N ILE A 192 17.74 6.60 -3.90
CA ILE A 192 16.47 6.09 -3.39
C ILE A 192 16.47 4.57 -3.46
N ASP A 193 16.31 3.91 -2.33
CA ASP A 193 16.35 2.43 -2.21
C ASP A 193 15.50 1.69 -3.25
N ARG A 194 14.29 2.17 -3.53
CA ARG A 194 13.40 1.55 -4.53
C ARG A 194 13.94 1.66 -5.94
N ASN A 195 14.49 2.83 -6.30
CA ASN A 195 15.11 3.03 -7.60
C ASN A 195 16.37 2.13 -7.76
N PHE A 196 17.13 1.93 -6.68
CA PHE A 196 18.26 1.01 -6.66
C PHE A 196 17.80 -0.45 -6.87
N ILE A 197 16.75 -0.88 -6.18
CA ILE A 197 16.17 -2.23 -6.39
C ILE A 197 15.74 -2.41 -7.84
N ARG A 198 15.00 -1.44 -8.40
CA ARG A 198 14.50 -1.46 -9.78
C ARG A 198 15.60 -1.51 -10.81
N LYS A 199 16.63 -0.70 -10.67
CA LYS A 199 17.65 -0.47 -11.72
C LYS A 199 18.88 -1.33 -11.60
N SER A 200 19.19 -1.81 -10.40
CA SER A 200 20.42 -2.56 -10.15
C SER A 200 20.16 -3.98 -9.67
N VAL A 201 19.30 -4.15 -8.66
CA VAL A 201 19.08 -5.47 -8.03
C VAL A 201 18.22 -6.36 -8.91
N MET A 202 17.06 -5.90 -9.36
CA MET A 202 16.15 -6.72 -10.18
C MET A 202 16.74 -7.15 -11.53
N PRO A 203 17.40 -6.27 -12.31
CA PRO A 203 18.05 -6.70 -13.54
C PRO A 203 19.13 -7.78 -13.32
N LEU A 204 19.91 -7.66 -12.22
CA LEU A 204 20.91 -8.68 -11.87
C LEU A 204 20.24 -10.01 -11.53
N ILE A 205 19.17 -10.01 -10.76
CA ILE A 205 18.41 -11.22 -10.43
C ILE A 205 17.82 -11.85 -11.69
N GLN A 206 17.16 -11.04 -12.53
CA GLN A 206 16.51 -11.51 -13.77
C GLN A 206 17.48 -12.01 -14.82
N SER A 207 18.72 -11.52 -14.85
CA SER A 207 19.76 -12.06 -15.75
C SER A 207 20.06 -13.55 -15.49
N ARG A 208 19.87 -14.01 -14.25
CA ARG A 208 20.04 -15.41 -13.86
C ARG A 208 18.73 -16.18 -13.81
N TRP A 209 17.66 -15.53 -13.34
CA TRP A 209 16.31 -16.09 -13.17
C TRP A 209 15.29 -15.18 -13.85
N SER A 210 15.06 -15.38 -15.13
CA SER A 210 14.19 -14.53 -15.94
C SER A 210 12.76 -14.38 -15.39
N ALA A 211 12.24 -15.43 -14.73
CA ALA A 211 10.92 -15.43 -14.12
C ALA A 211 10.88 -14.92 -12.66
N ALA A 212 11.98 -14.34 -12.14
CA ALA A 212 12.08 -13.97 -10.72
C ALA A 212 10.96 -13.03 -10.25
N ALA A 213 10.58 -12.05 -11.05
CA ALA A 213 9.50 -11.12 -10.70
C ALA A 213 8.18 -11.87 -10.43
N ASN A 214 7.79 -12.75 -11.35
CA ASN A 214 6.57 -13.56 -11.17
C ASN A 214 6.67 -14.47 -9.95
N LYS A 215 7.85 -15.07 -9.69
CA LYS A 215 8.04 -15.97 -8.54
C LYS A 215 7.99 -15.23 -7.21
N ILE A 216 8.52 -14.02 -7.12
CA ILE A 216 8.41 -13.16 -5.94
C ILE A 216 6.94 -12.75 -5.73
N PHE A 217 6.23 -12.44 -6.81
CA PHE A 217 4.80 -12.15 -6.77
C PHE A 217 3.98 -13.36 -6.30
N ASP A 218 4.16 -14.52 -6.91
CA ASP A 218 3.48 -15.78 -6.52
C ASP A 218 3.70 -16.08 -5.04
N PHE A 219 4.94 -15.93 -4.56
CA PHE A 219 5.27 -16.09 -3.16
C PHE A 219 4.53 -15.10 -2.26
N SER A 220 4.47 -13.82 -2.65
CA SER A 220 3.76 -12.79 -1.86
C SER A 220 2.25 -13.07 -1.78
N LYS A 221 1.67 -13.61 -2.85
CA LYS A 221 0.26 -14.02 -2.91
C LYS A 221 -0.02 -15.21 -1.99
N LEU A 222 0.78 -16.27 -2.08
CA LEU A 222 0.66 -17.44 -1.19
C LEU A 222 0.83 -17.03 0.28
N ALA A 223 1.81 -16.18 0.59
CA ALA A 223 1.99 -15.67 1.94
C ALA A 223 0.78 -14.88 2.44
N HIS A 224 0.08 -14.16 1.55
CA HIS A 224 -1.16 -13.45 1.90
C HIS A 224 -2.28 -14.42 2.24
N GLU A 225 -2.52 -15.43 1.41
CA GLU A 225 -3.53 -16.46 1.62
C GLU A 225 -3.31 -17.21 2.95
N GLU A 226 -2.08 -17.63 3.23
CA GLU A 226 -1.71 -18.29 4.48
C GLU A 226 -1.94 -17.39 5.72
N ILE A 227 -1.61 -16.10 5.61
CA ILE A 227 -1.82 -15.15 6.70
C ILE A 227 -3.32 -14.93 6.96
N GLU A 228 -4.15 -14.85 5.95
CA GLU A 228 -5.60 -14.69 6.11
C GLU A 228 -6.22 -15.91 6.81
N ILE A 229 -5.80 -17.12 6.43
CA ILE A 229 -6.22 -18.35 7.10
C ILE A 229 -5.78 -18.34 8.58
N LEU A 230 -4.49 -18.05 8.83
CA LEU A 230 -3.95 -17.99 10.19
C LEU A 230 -4.63 -16.91 11.04
N ASP A 231 -4.96 -15.76 10.46
CA ASP A 231 -5.65 -14.68 11.18
C ASP A 231 -7.08 -15.07 11.52
N THR A 232 -7.79 -15.75 10.61
CA THR A 232 -9.14 -16.26 10.87
C THR A 232 -9.14 -17.31 11.99
N LEU A 233 -8.21 -18.25 11.95
CA LEU A 233 -8.08 -19.26 13.01
C LEU A 233 -7.70 -18.63 14.34
N PHE A 234 -6.79 -17.66 14.33
CA PHE A 234 -6.34 -16.95 15.51
C PHE A 234 -7.46 -16.11 16.13
N GLU A 235 -8.27 -15.43 15.30
CA GLU A 235 -9.45 -14.70 15.73
C GLU A 235 -10.47 -15.61 16.42
N ASN A 236 -10.74 -16.76 15.85
CA ASN A 236 -11.71 -17.72 16.42
C ASN A 236 -11.29 -18.25 17.81
N VAL A 237 -9.98 -18.41 18.03
CA VAL A 237 -9.47 -18.98 19.29
C VAL A 237 -9.16 -17.90 20.32
N TYR A 238 -8.55 -16.79 19.91
CA TYR A 238 -7.98 -15.78 20.79
C TYR A 238 -8.61 -14.39 20.67
N GLY A 239 -9.66 -14.23 19.84
CA GLY A 239 -10.29 -12.94 19.58
C GLY A 239 -10.78 -12.24 20.84
N HIS A 240 -11.25 -12.99 21.83
CA HIS A 240 -11.68 -12.48 23.13
C HIS A 240 -10.54 -11.83 23.94
N LEU A 241 -9.28 -12.24 23.74
CA LEU A 241 -8.12 -11.69 24.45
C LEU A 241 -7.64 -10.37 23.84
N PHE A 242 -7.53 -10.26 22.52
CA PHE A 242 -6.94 -9.07 21.90
C PHE A 242 -7.93 -7.97 21.52
N ARG A 243 -9.24 -8.19 21.71
CA ARG A 243 -10.27 -7.14 21.55
C ARG A 243 -10.45 -6.29 22.81
N SER A 244 -9.92 -6.72 23.94
CA SER A 244 -9.98 -5.99 25.20
C SER A 244 -9.09 -4.75 25.18
N GLU A 245 -9.41 -3.72 25.97
CA GLU A 245 -8.58 -2.52 26.13
C GLU A 245 -7.25 -2.81 26.80
N SER A 246 -7.17 -3.90 27.58
CA SER A 246 -5.97 -4.38 28.25
C SER A 246 -5.74 -5.87 28.01
N LEU A 247 -4.48 -6.31 28.06
CA LEU A 247 -4.11 -7.72 28.05
C LEU A 247 -3.92 -8.24 29.47
N ILE A 248 -4.47 -9.41 29.76
CA ILE A 248 -4.37 -10.05 31.06
C ILE A 248 -3.08 -10.88 31.13
N LYS A 249 -2.15 -10.49 32.03
CA LYS A 249 -0.83 -11.13 32.17
C LYS A 249 -0.95 -12.62 32.43
N SER A 250 -1.86 -13.06 33.34
CA SER A 250 -2.02 -14.47 33.70
C SER A 250 -2.46 -15.35 32.52
N GLU A 251 -3.18 -14.78 31.55
CA GLU A 251 -3.57 -15.49 30.32
C GLU A 251 -2.39 -15.62 29.36
N LEU A 252 -1.59 -14.54 29.24
CA LEU A 252 -0.40 -14.54 28.39
C LEU A 252 0.68 -15.51 28.87
N VAL A 253 0.92 -15.58 30.18
CA VAL A 253 1.98 -16.43 30.76
C VAL A 253 1.76 -17.91 30.44
N ASN A 254 0.51 -18.35 30.30
CA ASN A 254 0.16 -19.73 29.96
C ASN A 254 0.37 -20.09 28.48
N LEU A 255 0.70 -19.13 27.62
CA LEU A 255 0.93 -19.34 26.19
C LEU A 255 2.43 -19.49 25.92
N ASP A 256 2.77 -20.18 24.83
CA ASP A 256 4.16 -20.23 24.32
C ASP A 256 4.60 -18.86 23.79
N SER A 257 5.90 -18.54 23.89
CA SER A 257 6.45 -17.24 23.53
C SER A 257 6.10 -16.76 22.10
N PRO A 258 6.15 -17.59 21.04
CA PRO A 258 5.71 -17.16 19.71
C PRO A 258 4.22 -16.75 19.67
N LEU A 259 3.37 -17.45 20.42
CA LEU A 259 1.94 -17.18 20.49
C LEU A 259 1.64 -15.90 21.27
N ARG A 260 2.35 -15.67 22.38
CA ARG A 260 2.29 -14.40 23.14
C ARG A 260 2.60 -13.20 22.25
N ARG A 261 3.73 -13.27 21.51
CA ARG A 261 4.13 -12.19 20.58
C ARG A 261 3.12 -11.98 19.47
N LYS A 262 2.52 -13.03 18.94
CA LYS A 262 1.46 -12.93 17.94
C LYS A 262 0.24 -12.24 18.54
N LEU A 263 -0.16 -12.59 19.75
CA LEU A 263 -1.31 -12.02 20.45
C LEU A 263 -1.09 -10.52 20.75
N ILE A 264 0.07 -10.15 21.28
CA ILE A 264 0.44 -8.75 21.54
C ILE A 264 0.38 -7.95 20.23
N ARG A 265 0.90 -8.49 19.13
CA ARG A 265 0.83 -7.82 17.80
C ARG A 265 -0.60 -7.65 17.32
N HIS A 266 -1.46 -8.66 17.43
CA HIS A 266 -2.86 -8.56 17.04
C HIS A 266 -3.62 -7.57 17.91
N TRP A 267 -3.36 -7.53 19.21
CA TRP A 267 -3.94 -6.55 20.13
C TRP A 267 -3.59 -5.13 19.72
N LEU A 268 -2.30 -4.83 19.48
CA LEU A 268 -1.85 -3.52 19.02
C LEU A 268 -2.44 -3.16 17.65
N GLU A 269 -2.51 -4.11 16.73
CA GLU A 269 -3.09 -3.91 15.39
C GLU A 269 -4.60 -3.64 15.45
N PHE A 270 -5.33 -4.35 16.30
CA PHE A 270 -6.76 -4.12 16.54
C PHE A 270 -7.03 -2.70 17.02
N HIS A 271 -6.19 -2.20 17.93
CA HIS A 271 -6.26 -0.83 18.43
C HIS A 271 -5.59 0.21 17.52
N LYS A 272 -5.16 -0.18 16.31
CA LYS A 272 -4.50 0.69 15.30
C LYS A 272 -3.23 1.35 15.79
N LEU A 273 -2.49 0.70 16.67
CA LEU A 273 -1.25 1.18 17.25
C LEU A 273 -0.02 0.74 16.43
N PRO A 274 1.09 1.47 16.51
CA PRO A 274 2.37 1.08 15.91
C PRO A 274 2.81 -0.33 16.33
N ILE A 275 3.09 -1.20 15.35
CA ILE A 275 3.51 -2.57 15.62
C ILE A 275 5.01 -2.61 15.89
N PRO A 276 5.46 -3.12 17.06
CA PRO A 276 6.87 -3.18 17.41
C PRO A 276 7.63 -4.25 16.60
N ASN A 277 8.93 -4.06 16.45
CA ASN A 277 9.83 -5.06 15.88
C ASN A 277 10.08 -6.22 16.86
N LEU A 278 10.75 -7.28 16.38
CA LEU A 278 11.01 -8.48 17.20
C LEU A 278 11.80 -8.16 18.48
N LYS A 279 12.76 -7.23 18.45
CA LYS A 279 13.57 -6.86 19.62
C LYS A 279 12.68 -6.29 20.72
N ILE A 280 11.79 -5.37 20.37
CA ILE A 280 10.85 -4.75 21.31
C ILE A 280 9.81 -5.77 21.81
N LEU A 281 9.33 -6.68 20.96
CA LEU A 281 8.43 -7.76 21.40
C LEU A 281 9.08 -8.67 22.45
N ILE A 282 10.35 -9.01 22.28
CA ILE A 282 11.11 -9.78 23.26
C ILE A 282 11.29 -8.97 24.56
N GLU A 283 11.52 -7.68 24.47
CA GLU A 283 11.61 -6.78 25.62
C GLU A 283 10.28 -6.69 26.37
N ILE A 284 9.15 -6.62 25.68
CA ILE A 284 7.81 -6.66 26.27
C ILE A 284 7.61 -7.97 27.06
N GLU A 285 7.95 -9.12 26.49
CA GLU A 285 7.86 -10.42 27.20
C GLU A 285 8.70 -10.41 28.47
N LYS A 286 9.97 -10.04 28.40
CA LYS A 286 10.87 -10.00 29.55
C LYS A 286 10.37 -9.03 30.62
N THR A 287 9.93 -7.85 30.23
CA THR A 287 9.54 -6.78 31.14
C THR A 287 8.24 -7.09 31.86
N PHE A 288 7.22 -7.58 31.15
CA PHE A 288 5.90 -7.75 31.72
C PHE A 288 5.59 -9.19 32.17
N LEU A 289 6.17 -10.19 31.50
CA LEU A 289 5.80 -11.60 31.77
C LEU A 289 6.84 -12.32 32.63
N ASP A 290 8.13 -12.03 32.42
CA ASP A 290 9.22 -12.71 33.16
C ASP A 290 9.65 -11.94 34.41
N SER A 291 9.30 -10.66 34.54
CA SER A 291 9.62 -9.83 35.69
C SER A 291 8.37 -9.43 36.47
N SER A 292 8.58 -9.04 37.74
CA SER A 292 7.51 -8.61 38.66
C SER A 292 7.61 -7.14 39.06
N SER A 293 8.30 -6.31 38.28
CA SER A 293 8.41 -4.88 38.57
C SER A 293 7.07 -4.17 38.45
N PRO A 294 6.55 -3.51 39.47
CA PRO A 294 5.23 -2.88 39.46
C PRO A 294 5.15 -1.63 38.60
N ASN A 295 6.29 -1.02 38.23
CA ASN A 295 6.37 0.20 37.40
C ASN A 295 7.09 -0.07 36.09
N ALA A 296 6.94 -1.29 35.55
CA ALA A 296 7.56 -1.67 34.31
C ALA A 296 6.87 -0.93 33.13
N GLU A 297 7.69 -0.40 32.23
CA GLU A 297 7.21 0.22 30.99
C GLU A 297 8.10 -0.15 29.80
N VAL A 298 7.51 -0.24 28.60
CA VAL A 298 8.22 -0.41 27.33
C VAL A 298 7.65 0.58 26.35
N GLN A 299 8.54 1.39 25.77
CA GLN A 299 8.18 2.46 24.83
C GLN A 299 8.81 2.22 23.47
N TRP A 300 8.05 2.52 22.41
CA TRP A 300 8.57 2.58 21.04
C TRP A 300 7.76 3.54 20.19
N SER A 301 8.40 3.98 19.08
CA SER A 301 7.75 4.67 17.98
C SER A 301 8.22 4.08 16.66
N ARG A 302 7.50 4.29 15.57
CA ARG A 302 8.00 4.01 14.23
C ARG A 302 8.59 5.27 13.64
N SER A 303 9.63 5.12 12.82
CA SER A 303 10.28 6.23 12.13
C SER A 303 9.39 6.92 11.09
N ASP A 304 8.27 6.31 10.73
CA ASP A 304 7.28 6.74 9.76
C ASP A 304 5.92 7.09 10.39
N ASP A 305 5.80 6.98 11.71
CA ASP A 305 4.61 7.34 12.51
C ASP A 305 4.96 8.46 13.48
N GLU A 306 4.11 9.50 13.54
CA GLU A 306 4.20 10.55 14.54
C GLU A 306 3.74 10.07 15.93
N GLN A 307 3.11 8.87 15.99
CA GLN A 307 2.61 8.27 17.21
C GLN A 307 3.62 7.30 17.83
N GLY A 308 3.92 7.53 19.09
CA GLY A 308 4.60 6.56 19.94
C GLY A 308 3.61 5.81 20.82
N VAL A 309 4.04 4.68 21.38
CA VAL A 309 3.27 3.85 22.30
C VAL A 309 4.12 3.53 23.51
N ILE A 310 3.52 3.66 24.69
CA ILE A 310 4.05 3.14 25.95
C ILE A 310 3.12 2.03 26.41
N LEU A 311 3.66 0.84 26.69
CA LEU A 311 2.98 -0.20 27.46
C LEU A 311 3.34 -0.07 28.92
N ARG A 312 2.34 -0.25 29.78
CA ARG A 312 2.50 -0.31 31.23
C ARG A 312 1.73 -1.48 31.81
N ILE A 313 2.07 -1.86 33.01
CA ILE A 313 1.38 -2.91 33.76
C ILE A 313 0.82 -2.35 35.08
N ASN A 314 -0.44 -2.67 35.36
CA ASN A 314 -1.05 -2.46 36.68
C ASN A 314 -1.60 -3.80 37.18
N LYS A 315 -0.99 -4.33 38.24
CA LYS A 315 -1.28 -5.67 38.79
C LYS A 315 -1.16 -6.76 37.71
N ASN A 316 -2.29 -7.18 37.14
CA ASN A 316 -2.38 -8.25 36.14
C ASN A 316 -2.77 -7.77 34.76
N GLU A 317 -2.90 -6.46 34.57
CA GLU A 317 -3.35 -5.85 33.29
C GLU A 317 -2.24 -5.07 32.62
N ILE A 318 -1.95 -5.39 31.35
CA ILE A 318 -1.05 -4.65 30.49
C ILE A 318 -1.91 -3.74 29.61
N TYR A 319 -1.66 -2.45 29.67
CA TYR A 319 -2.40 -1.43 28.93
C TYR A 319 -1.45 -0.53 28.15
N PHE A 320 -1.98 0.23 27.19
CA PHE A 320 -1.21 1.15 26.37
C PHE A 320 -1.59 2.60 26.62
N GLU A 321 -0.63 3.48 26.39
CA GLU A 321 -0.80 4.94 26.27
C GLU A 321 -0.21 5.40 24.94
N VAL A 322 -0.88 6.29 24.25
CA VAL A 322 -0.40 6.90 23.00
C VAL A 322 0.35 8.19 23.33
N ILE A 323 1.53 8.38 22.76
CA ILE A 323 2.39 9.55 22.98
C ILE A 323 2.76 10.25 21.68
#